data_83a01d5d171ee58f3f107660a9bca30e
#
_entry.id   83a01d5d171ee58f3f107660a9bca30e
#
_cell.length_a   1.000
_cell.length_b   1.000
_cell.length_c   1.000
_cell.angle_alpha   90.00
_cell.angle_beta   90.00
_cell.angle_gamma   90.00
#
_symmetry.space_group_name_H-M   'P 1'
#
loop_
_entity.id
_entity.type
_entity.pdbx_description
1 polymer ?
#
loop_
_entity_poly.entity_id
_entity_poly.type
_entity_poly.pdbx_seq_one_letter_code
_entity_poly.pdbx_strand_id
1 'polypeptide(L)'
;MRFFAGGTIYDFMRFRAVAFSFSLLLFFGSLGLLFFGKPRLGTDFQGGTEVEVAFRAPTAPAEIRGAVERAGFGKPDVIKVDDSKNPHRYLIRVHEVSTLSEATRAGIERALCYPTNMPASECPEAKRATEVKFSPGGDKVTARFPDTPDLGWVRERMEKVSGIRLRPGEGNPLVQNARDHKVEVQLMSKGDQLVGGLKSALGSKAPDQALRSEWIGPRAGAQLRDSAVKSILIAIVFIMAYIAFRFDLRFSPGAIIALVHDTT
;
A
#
# COMPACT_ATOMS: atom_id res chain seq x y z
N MET A 1 -24.03 -14.49 41.91
CA MET A 1 -24.90 -15.53 41.29
C MET A 1 -24.11 -16.83 41.23
N ARG A 2 -24.57 -17.92 41.85
CA ARG A 2 -23.96 -19.25 41.74
C ARG A 2 -24.58 -19.92 40.51
N PHE A 3 -23.82 -19.97 39.40
CA PHE A 3 -24.29 -20.57 38.16
C PHE A 3 -24.37 -22.10 38.20
N PHE A 4 -23.74 -22.74 39.19
CA PHE A 4 -23.78 -24.20 39.39
C PHE A 4 -24.25 -24.54 40.81
N ALA A 5 -25.17 -25.47 40.93
CA ALA A 5 -25.57 -26.03 42.22
C ALA A 5 -24.38 -26.82 42.79
N GLY A 6 -24.02 -26.52 44.05
CA GLY A 6 -22.91 -27.21 44.71
C GLY A 6 -23.22 -28.72 44.83
N GLY A 7 -22.30 -29.54 44.30
CA GLY A 7 -22.41 -31.00 44.38
C GLY A 7 -22.75 -31.75 43.10
N THR A 8 -23.02 -31.05 41.97
CA THR A 8 -23.21 -31.70 40.67
C THR A 8 -21.89 -31.97 39.98
N ILE A 9 -21.52 -33.22 39.79
CA ILE A 9 -20.37 -33.66 39.01
C ILE A 9 -20.81 -33.77 37.57
N TYR A 10 -20.30 -32.88 36.72
CA TYR A 10 -20.55 -32.96 35.27
C TYR A 10 -19.46 -33.79 34.61
N ASP A 11 -19.82 -34.90 33.98
CA ASP A 11 -18.86 -35.73 33.22
C ASP A 11 -18.60 -35.13 31.84
N PHE A 12 -17.74 -34.16 31.77
CA PHE A 12 -17.31 -33.52 30.51
C PHE A 12 -16.55 -34.49 29.58
N MET A 13 -15.91 -35.52 30.17
CA MET A 13 -15.13 -36.50 29.37
C MET A 13 -15.98 -37.43 28.56
N ARG A 14 -17.27 -37.58 28.87
CA ARG A 14 -18.19 -38.38 28.09
C ARG A 14 -18.29 -37.93 26.63
N PHE A 15 -18.19 -36.60 26.39
CA PHE A 15 -18.32 -36.00 25.08
C PHE A 15 -16.96 -35.76 24.37
N ARG A 16 -15.83 -36.24 24.93
CA ARG A 16 -14.49 -36.02 24.40
C ARG A 16 -14.35 -36.39 22.92
N ALA A 17 -14.90 -37.54 22.48
CA ALA A 17 -14.79 -37.98 21.10
C ALA A 17 -15.55 -37.03 20.13
N VAL A 18 -16.76 -36.59 20.53
CA VAL A 18 -17.56 -35.67 19.73
C VAL A 18 -16.88 -34.31 19.63
N ALA A 19 -16.40 -33.78 20.77
CA ALA A 19 -15.69 -32.50 20.82
C ALA A 19 -14.40 -32.54 19.99
N PHE A 20 -13.62 -33.60 20.09
CA PHE A 20 -12.39 -33.80 19.31
C PHE A 20 -12.70 -33.88 17.80
N SER A 21 -13.69 -34.69 17.40
CA SER A 21 -14.08 -34.82 15.98
C SER A 21 -14.56 -33.51 15.40
N PHE A 22 -15.36 -32.75 16.17
CA PHE A 22 -15.84 -31.41 15.75
C PHE A 22 -14.69 -30.41 15.59
N SER A 23 -13.77 -30.39 16.57
CA SER A 23 -12.58 -29.55 16.52
C SER A 23 -11.69 -29.87 15.32
N LEU A 24 -11.48 -31.15 15.03
CA LEU A 24 -10.69 -31.63 13.89
C LEU A 24 -11.33 -31.25 12.55
N LEU A 25 -12.66 -31.32 12.48
CA LEU A 25 -13.43 -30.91 11.30
C LEU A 25 -13.30 -29.40 11.06
N LEU A 26 -13.38 -28.58 12.11
CA LEU A 26 -13.19 -27.14 11.99
C LEU A 26 -11.74 -26.80 11.57
N PHE A 27 -10.75 -27.45 12.16
CA PHE A 27 -9.34 -27.27 11.84
C PHE A 27 -9.06 -27.58 10.36
N PHE A 28 -9.45 -28.76 9.87
CA PHE A 28 -9.22 -29.10 8.46
C PHE A 28 -10.10 -28.29 7.50
N GLY A 29 -11.30 -27.91 7.91
CA GLY A 29 -12.17 -27.01 7.15
C GLY A 29 -11.56 -25.63 6.99
N SER A 30 -11.04 -25.05 8.08
CA SER A 30 -10.32 -23.77 8.11
C SER A 30 -9.06 -23.81 7.25
N LEU A 31 -8.25 -24.87 7.42
CA LEU A 31 -7.05 -25.08 6.62
C LEU A 31 -7.38 -25.20 5.12
N GLY A 32 -8.45 -25.91 4.79
CA GLY A 32 -8.96 -26.00 3.42
C GLY A 32 -9.37 -24.63 2.86
N LEU A 33 -10.08 -23.82 3.63
CA LEU A 33 -10.44 -22.45 3.24
C LEU A 33 -9.20 -21.58 3.04
N LEU A 34 -8.16 -21.74 3.84
CA LEU A 34 -6.91 -21.00 3.76
C LEU A 34 -6.13 -21.31 2.46
N PHE A 35 -6.10 -22.59 2.07
CA PHE A 35 -5.38 -23.03 0.86
C PHE A 35 -6.20 -22.82 -0.43
N PHE A 36 -7.51 -23.08 -0.39
CA PHE A 36 -8.35 -22.99 -1.58
C PHE A 36 -9.07 -21.66 -1.73
N GLY A 37 -9.35 -20.96 -0.61
CA GLY A 37 -10.09 -19.71 -0.57
C GLY A 37 -9.33 -18.49 -1.07
N LYS A 38 -8.01 -18.59 -1.27
CA LYS A 38 -7.14 -17.48 -1.71
C LYS A 38 -7.43 -16.19 -0.93
N PRO A 39 -7.05 -16.12 0.35
CA PRO A 39 -7.31 -14.95 1.18
C PRO A 39 -6.74 -13.69 0.54
N ARG A 40 -7.51 -12.61 0.54
CA ARG A 40 -7.06 -11.32 0.02
C ARG A 40 -6.15 -10.66 1.05
N LEU A 41 -4.89 -10.59 0.73
CA LEU A 41 -3.92 -9.87 1.56
C LEU A 41 -4.11 -8.36 1.38
N GLY A 42 -3.89 -7.59 2.43
CA GLY A 42 -3.89 -6.13 2.37
C GLY A 42 -2.73 -5.56 1.57
N THR A 43 -2.81 -4.27 1.27
CA THR A 43 -1.78 -3.51 0.54
C THR A 43 -0.41 -3.57 1.20
N ASP A 44 -0.36 -3.73 2.53
CA ASP A 44 0.89 -3.90 3.29
C ASP A 44 1.72 -5.12 2.82
N PHE A 45 1.06 -6.18 2.38
CA PHE A 45 1.70 -7.44 1.99
C PHE A 45 1.80 -7.65 0.47
N GLN A 46 0.91 -7.03 -0.30
CA GLN A 46 0.91 -7.14 -1.77
C GLN A 46 1.58 -5.95 -2.45
N GLY A 47 1.61 -4.82 -1.77
CA GLY A 47 1.88 -3.53 -2.36
C GLY A 47 0.63 -2.99 -3.07
N GLY A 48 0.68 -1.74 -3.47
CA GLY A 48 -0.42 -1.06 -4.15
C GLY A 48 -0.60 0.37 -3.67
N THR A 49 -1.64 1.01 -4.17
CA THR A 49 -2.06 2.36 -3.74
C THR A 49 -3.41 2.26 -3.05
N GLU A 50 -3.52 2.88 -1.91
CA GLU A 50 -4.72 2.98 -1.10
C GLU A 50 -5.14 4.43 -1.02
N VAL A 51 -6.36 4.72 -1.43
CA VAL A 51 -6.90 6.08 -1.48
C VAL A 51 -8.21 6.12 -0.73
N GLU A 52 -8.28 6.99 0.24
CA GLU A 52 -9.49 7.25 1.00
C GLU A 52 -10.17 8.50 0.47
N VAL A 53 -11.45 8.37 0.13
CA VAL A 53 -12.25 9.44 -0.48
C VAL A 53 -13.62 9.56 0.16
N ALA A 54 -14.15 10.78 0.20
CA ALA A 54 -15.56 11.04 0.54
C ALA A 54 -16.29 11.50 -0.73
N PHE A 55 -17.33 10.74 -1.11
CA PHE A 55 -18.18 11.11 -2.23
C PHE A 55 -19.19 12.18 -1.81
N ARG A 56 -19.58 13.05 -2.74
CA ARG A 56 -20.57 14.12 -2.50
C ARG A 56 -22.00 13.59 -2.37
N ALA A 57 -22.26 12.39 -2.89
CA ALA A 57 -23.58 11.76 -2.88
C ALA A 57 -23.45 10.25 -2.63
N PRO A 58 -24.54 9.59 -2.20
CA PRO A 58 -24.56 8.13 -2.06
C PRO A 58 -24.16 7.47 -3.37
N THR A 59 -23.10 6.67 -3.34
CA THR A 59 -22.58 5.97 -4.52
C THR A 59 -22.40 4.51 -4.17
N ALA A 60 -22.95 3.60 -4.98
CA ALA A 60 -22.83 2.17 -4.72
C ALA A 60 -21.39 1.68 -4.95
N PRO A 61 -20.87 0.74 -4.16
CA PRO A 61 -19.52 0.18 -4.36
C PRO A 61 -19.29 -0.38 -5.77
N ALA A 62 -20.33 -0.93 -6.41
CA ALA A 62 -20.23 -1.43 -7.77
C ALA A 62 -20.04 -0.28 -8.80
N GLU A 63 -20.71 0.86 -8.60
CA GLU A 63 -20.56 2.06 -9.43
C GLU A 63 -19.15 2.63 -9.32
N ILE A 64 -18.59 2.64 -8.08
CA ILE A 64 -17.22 3.07 -7.82
C ILE A 64 -16.22 2.16 -8.52
N ARG A 65 -16.37 0.82 -8.39
CA ARG A 65 -15.49 -0.14 -9.08
C ARG A 65 -15.47 0.09 -10.57
N GLY A 66 -16.64 0.18 -11.19
CA GLY A 66 -16.74 0.44 -12.63
C GLY A 66 -16.13 1.78 -13.06
N ALA A 67 -16.21 2.81 -12.22
CA ALA A 67 -15.58 4.11 -12.49
C ALA A 67 -14.05 4.01 -12.42
N VAL A 68 -13.51 3.29 -11.43
CA VAL A 68 -12.07 3.06 -11.27
C VAL A 68 -11.51 2.22 -12.43
N GLU A 69 -12.23 1.18 -12.84
CA GLU A 69 -11.85 0.35 -14.01
C GLU A 69 -11.85 1.16 -15.31
N ARG A 70 -12.85 2.02 -15.53
CA ARG A 70 -12.87 2.95 -16.68
C ARG A 70 -11.72 3.96 -16.66
N ALA A 71 -11.24 4.32 -15.48
CA ALA A 71 -10.06 5.17 -15.33
C ALA A 71 -8.72 4.46 -15.63
N GLY A 72 -8.77 3.19 -16.01
CA GLY A 72 -7.59 2.41 -16.42
C GLY A 72 -6.87 1.69 -15.29
N PHE A 73 -7.49 1.59 -14.11
CA PHE A 73 -6.97 0.78 -13.01
C PHE A 73 -7.54 -0.64 -13.08
N GLY A 74 -6.76 -1.61 -12.61
CA GLY A 74 -7.19 -3.00 -12.51
C GLY A 74 -8.34 -3.18 -11.51
N LYS A 75 -8.66 -4.44 -11.18
CA LYS A 75 -9.76 -4.77 -10.27
C LYS A 75 -9.59 -4.10 -8.91
N PRO A 76 -10.31 -3.00 -8.62
CA PRO A 76 -10.18 -2.29 -7.36
C PRO A 76 -10.92 -3.03 -6.24
N ASP A 77 -10.35 -2.97 -5.04
CA ASP A 77 -11.07 -3.31 -3.83
C ASP A 77 -11.69 -2.04 -3.23
N VAL A 78 -13.01 -2.03 -3.08
CA VAL A 78 -13.76 -0.85 -2.60
C VAL A 78 -14.45 -1.23 -1.30
N ILE A 79 -14.03 -0.59 -0.23
CA ILE A 79 -14.48 -0.86 1.14
C ILE A 79 -15.16 0.41 1.67
N LYS A 80 -16.39 0.26 2.16
CA LYS A 80 -17.07 1.37 2.83
C LYS A 80 -16.45 1.58 4.21
N VAL A 81 -16.10 2.82 4.52
CA VAL A 81 -15.61 3.21 5.84
C VAL A 81 -16.78 3.77 6.63
N ASP A 82 -17.00 3.24 7.83
CA ASP A 82 -18.03 3.75 8.72
C ASP A 82 -17.51 4.99 9.44
N ASP A 83 -18.04 6.15 9.05
CA ASP A 83 -17.70 7.45 9.62
C ASP A 83 -18.99 8.26 9.81
N SER A 84 -19.27 8.60 11.06
CA SER A 84 -20.46 9.39 11.41
C SER A 84 -20.48 10.79 10.80
N LYS A 85 -19.32 11.37 10.47
CA LYS A 85 -19.19 12.70 9.86
C LYS A 85 -19.27 12.65 8.33
N ASN A 86 -18.89 11.53 7.73
CA ASN A 86 -18.84 11.34 6.27
C ASN A 86 -19.43 9.99 5.87
N PRO A 87 -20.75 9.85 5.78
CA PRO A 87 -21.44 8.57 5.52
C PRO A 87 -21.13 7.97 4.14
N HIS A 88 -20.52 8.74 3.24
CA HIS A 88 -20.13 8.33 1.88
C HIS A 88 -18.61 8.18 1.73
N ARG A 89 -17.93 7.78 2.81
CA ARG A 89 -16.49 7.55 2.84
C ARG A 89 -16.17 6.15 2.39
N TYR A 90 -15.20 6.04 1.47
CA TYR A 90 -14.74 4.77 0.92
C TYR A 90 -13.23 4.73 0.88
N LEU A 91 -12.70 3.54 1.14
CA LEU A 91 -11.31 3.17 0.95
C LEU A 91 -11.21 2.39 -0.36
N ILE A 92 -10.42 2.89 -1.29
CA ILE A 92 -10.22 2.29 -2.61
C ILE A 92 -8.77 1.81 -2.69
N ARG A 93 -8.59 0.52 -2.91
CA ARG A 93 -7.28 -0.13 -3.08
C ARG A 93 -7.10 -0.54 -4.52
N VAL A 94 -5.96 -0.19 -5.09
CA VAL A 94 -5.54 -0.59 -6.44
C VAL A 94 -4.13 -1.14 -6.40
N HIS A 95 -3.82 -2.09 -7.27
CA HIS A 95 -2.50 -2.73 -7.29
C HIS A 95 -1.41 -1.86 -7.93
N GLU A 96 -1.82 -0.85 -8.68
CA GLU A 96 -0.92 0.06 -9.38
C GLU A 96 -0.22 0.98 -8.38
N VAL A 97 1.10 1.11 -8.53
CA VAL A 97 1.95 2.03 -7.75
C VAL A 97 2.59 3.06 -8.67
N SER A 98 2.79 4.26 -8.15
CA SER A 98 3.50 5.32 -8.85
C SER A 98 5.01 5.05 -8.82
N THR A 99 5.49 4.01 -9.51
CA THR A 99 6.93 3.80 -9.66
C THR A 99 7.40 4.36 -10.99
N LEU A 100 8.44 5.18 -10.94
CA LEU A 100 9.10 5.66 -12.15
C LEU A 100 9.99 4.54 -12.72
N SER A 101 9.78 4.18 -13.98
CA SER A 101 10.67 3.23 -14.66
C SER A 101 12.08 3.79 -14.79
N GLU A 102 13.08 2.93 -14.95
CA GLU A 102 14.46 3.37 -15.18
C GLU A 102 14.57 4.26 -16.45
N ALA A 103 13.83 3.93 -17.49
CA ALA A 103 13.77 4.74 -18.72
C ALA A 103 13.19 6.15 -18.42
N THR A 104 12.14 6.24 -17.59
CA THR A 104 11.55 7.52 -17.21
C THR A 104 12.49 8.33 -16.32
N ARG A 105 13.19 7.70 -15.38
CA ARG A 105 14.20 8.36 -14.54
C ARG A 105 15.32 8.94 -15.37
N ALA A 106 15.90 8.13 -16.28
CA ALA A 106 16.92 8.59 -17.22
C ALA A 106 16.39 9.70 -18.15
N GLY A 107 15.12 9.67 -18.53
CA GLY A 107 14.45 10.75 -19.26
C GLY A 107 14.41 12.05 -18.49
N ILE A 108 14.04 12.00 -17.20
CA ILE A 108 14.02 13.13 -16.29
C ILE A 108 15.43 13.72 -16.10
N GLU A 109 16.42 12.90 -15.82
CA GLU A 109 17.81 13.34 -15.66
C GLU A 109 18.35 14.05 -16.92
N ARG A 110 18.03 13.53 -18.10
CA ARG A 110 18.39 14.17 -19.37
C ARG A 110 17.63 15.49 -19.60
N ALA A 111 16.37 15.56 -19.18
CA ALA A 111 15.57 16.77 -19.33
C ALA A 111 16.07 17.93 -18.46
N LEU A 112 16.65 17.62 -17.30
CA LEU A 112 17.14 18.61 -16.32
C LEU A 112 18.60 19.04 -16.65
N CYS A 113 18.80 19.67 -17.81
CA CYS A 113 20.09 20.17 -18.28
C CYS A 113 20.27 21.66 -17.93
N TYR A 114 21.49 22.05 -17.61
CA TYR A 114 21.89 23.43 -17.41
C TYR A 114 23.10 23.76 -18.30
N PRO A 115 23.14 24.84 -19.03
CA PRO A 115 22.19 25.95 -19.13
C PRO A 115 20.91 25.59 -19.91
N THR A 116 19.87 26.40 -19.69
CA THR A 116 18.49 26.19 -20.11
C THR A 116 18.25 26.13 -21.62
N ASN A 117 19.12 26.72 -22.43
CA ASN A 117 18.97 26.77 -23.88
C ASN A 117 19.45 25.52 -24.66
N MET A 118 19.96 24.51 -23.94
CA MET A 118 20.50 23.30 -24.56
C MET A 118 19.39 22.23 -24.73
N PRO A 119 19.27 21.57 -25.90
CA PRO A 119 18.35 20.46 -26.09
C PRO A 119 18.60 19.33 -25.09
N ALA A 120 17.53 18.68 -24.60
CA ALA A 120 17.66 17.59 -23.64
C ALA A 120 18.45 16.40 -24.19
N SER A 121 18.40 16.17 -25.51
CA SER A 121 19.15 15.12 -26.22
C SER A 121 20.66 15.37 -26.25
N GLU A 122 21.09 16.61 -26.13
CA GLU A 122 22.48 17.04 -26.25
C GLU A 122 23.12 17.39 -24.90
N CYS A 123 22.41 17.22 -23.78
CA CYS A 123 22.89 17.56 -22.44
C CYS A 123 24.07 16.69 -22.01
N PRO A 124 25.29 17.22 -21.94
CA PRO A 124 26.42 16.49 -21.41
C PRO A 124 26.21 16.15 -19.93
N GLU A 125 26.78 15.06 -19.47
CA GLU A 125 26.63 14.59 -18.10
C GLU A 125 27.07 15.64 -17.06
N ALA A 126 28.16 16.34 -17.34
CA ALA A 126 28.69 17.42 -16.49
C ALA A 126 27.77 18.65 -16.37
N LYS A 127 26.76 18.79 -17.24
CA LYS A 127 25.78 19.89 -17.24
C LYS A 127 24.37 19.46 -16.80
N ARG A 128 24.20 18.23 -16.38
CA ARG A 128 22.94 17.75 -15.80
C ARG A 128 22.80 18.28 -14.39
N ALA A 129 21.53 18.39 -13.93
CA ALA A 129 21.26 18.63 -12.53
C ALA A 129 21.90 17.53 -11.67
N THR A 130 22.48 17.94 -10.55
CA THR A 130 23.11 17.02 -9.60
C THR A 130 22.13 16.63 -8.51
N GLU A 131 22.45 15.56 -7.77
CA GLU A 131 21.61 15.06 -6.66
C GLU A 131 20.14 14.87 -7.04
N VAL A 132 19.88 14.36 -8.24
CA VAL A 132 18.50 14.01 -8.63
C VAL A 132 18.01 12.88 -7.77
N LYS A 133 17.02 13.16 -6.92
CA LYS A 133 16.42 12.20 -6.00
C LYS A 133 14.97 12.00 -6.37
N PHE A 134 14.60 10.75 -6.56
CA PHE A 134 13.23 10.33 -6.83
C PHE A 134 12.60 9.86 -5.52
N SER A 135 11.40 10.37 -5.21
CA SER A 135 10.65 9.78 -4.10
C SER A 135 10.32 8.32 -4.41
N PRO A 136 10.33 7.46 -3.42
CA PRO A 136 9.96 6.05 -3.63
C PRO A 136 8.57 5.88 -4.24
N GLY A 137 7.63 6.81 -3.98
CA GLY A 137 6.28 6.87 -4.54
C GLY A 137 6.16 7.42 -5.95
N GLY A 138 7.27 7.89 -6.53
CA GLY A 138 7.23 8.51 -7.85
C GLY A 138 6.35 9.75 -7.95
N ASP A 139 6.01 10.37 -6.82
CA ASP A 139 5.15 11.54 -6.70
C ASP A 139 5.92 12.85 -6.71
N LYS A 140 7.25 12.81 -6.53
CA LYS A 140 8.12 13.99 -6.59
C LYS A 140 9.54 13.67 -7.02
N VAL A 141 10.17 14.65 -7.60
CA VAL A 141 11.59 14.66 -7.99
C VAL A 141 12.24 15.89 -7.37
N THR A 142 13.37 15.71 -6.71
CA THR A 142 14.19 16.80 -6.20
C THR A 142 15.51 16.83 -6.97
N ALA A 143 15.90 17.96 -7.47
CA ALA A 143 17.15 18.15 -8.19
C ALA A 143 17.92 19.38 -7.67
N ARG A 144 19.24 19.30 -7.64
CA ARG A 144 20.12 20.44 -7.32
C ARG A 144 20.73 20.97 -8.62
N PHE A 145 20.76 22.29 -8.77
CA PHE A 145 21.37 22.95 -9.91
C PHE A 145 22.60 23.76 -9.46
N PRO A 146 23.53 24.10 -10.37
CA PRO A 146 24.65 24.98 -10.05
C PRO A 146 24.20 26.40 -9.64
N ASP A 147 23.13 26.89 -10.29
CA ASP A 147 22.47 28.17 -9.98
C ASP A 147 20.96 27.94 -9.89
N THR A 148 20.20 28.90 -9.35
CA THR A 148 18.74 28.79 -9.28
C THR A 148 18.15 28.83 -10.68
N PRO A 149 17.53 27.75 -11.15
CA PRO A 149 16.99 27.67 -12.51
C PRO A 149 15.68 28.46 -12.62
N ASP A 150 15.32 28.84 -13.84
CA ASP A 150 13.99 29.30 -14.16
C ASP A 150 13.00 28.13 -13.99
N LEU A 151 12.01 28.32 -13.12
CA LEU A 151 11.01 27.30 -12.82
C LEU A 151 10.07 27.03 -14.01
N GLY A 152 9.81 28.01 -14.86
CA GLY A 152 9.06 27.85 -16.09
C GLY A 152 9.77 26.90 -17.06
N TRP A 153 11.08 27.05 -17.20
CA TRP A 153 11.90 26.15 -17.99
C TRP A 153 11.90 24.71 -17.40
N VAL A 154 12.06 24.57 -16.09
CA VAL A 154 12.02 23.26 -15.45
C VAL A 154 10.68 22.57 -15.73
N ARG A 155 9.56 23.30 -15.61
CA ARG A 155 8.22 22.80 -15.91
C ARG A 155 8.13 22.33 -17.36
N GLU A 156 8.48 23.17 -18.32
CA GLU A 156 8.40 22.86 -19.75
C GLU A 156 9.19 21.60 -20.12
N ARG A 157 10.39 21.46 -19.55
CA ARG A 157 11.26 20.30 -19.77
C ARG A 157 10.66 19.02 -19.19
N MET A 158 10.15 19.11 -17.98
CA MET A 158 9.54 17.95 -17.31
C MET A 158 8.24 17.51 -18.01
N GLU A 159 7.43 18.45 -18.53
CA GLU A 159 6.22 18.11 -19.28
C GLU A 159 6.49 17.35 -20.58
N LYS A 160 7.68 17.53 -21.18
CA LYS A 160 8.10 16.80 -22.39
C LYS A 160 8.59 15.38 -22.10
N VAL A 161 8.81 15.02 -20.84
CA VAL A 161 9.23 13.64 -20.49
C VAL A 161 8.05 12.69 -20.57
N SER A 162 8.19 11.65 -21.38
CA SER A 162 7.15 10.63 -21.49
C SER A 162 7.02 9.79 -20.21
N GLY A 163 5.80 9.46 -19.84
CA GLY A 163 5.50 8.60 -18.70
C GLY A 163 5.31 9.33 -17.36
N ILE A 164 5.40 10.67 -17.34
CA ILE A 164 5.07 11.48 -16.17
C ILE A 164 3.99 12.52 -16.51
N ARG A 165 3.33 12.99 -15.45
CA ARG A 165 2.46 14.18 -15.49
C ARG A 165 2.77 15.02 -14.27
N LEU A 166 2.91 16.32 -14.47
CA LEU A 166 3.10 17.25 -13.36
C LEU A 166 1.78 17.44 -12.61
N ARG A 167 1.87 17.57 -11.29
CA ARG A 167 0.71 17.96 -10.49
C ARG A 167 0.34 19.40 -10.86
N PRO A 168 -0.93 19.68 -11.20
CA PRO A 168 -1.37 21.02 -11.54
C PRO A 168 -1.26 21.93 -10.31
N GLY A 169 -0.87 23.19 -10.52
CA GLY A 169 -0.74 24.21 -9.47
C GLY A 169 0.30 25.27 -9.83
N GLU A 170 0.10 26.50 -9.38
CA GLU A 170 1.03 27.60 -9.64
C GLU A 170 2.37 27.47 -8.93
N GLY A 171 2.43 26.74 -7.80
CA GLY A 171 3.64 26.49 -7.04
C GLY A 171 4.41 25.21 -7.44
N ASN A 172 4.22 24.67 -8.62
CA ASN A 172 4.93 23.48 -9.10
C ASN A 172 5.57 23.72 -10.49
N PRO A 173 6.90 23.65 -10.64
CA PRO A 173 7.96 23.34 -9.66
C PRO A 173 8.13 24.42 -8.58
N LEU A 174 8.74 24.05 -7.45
CA LEU A 174 9.04 24.99 -6.36
C LEU A 174 10.53 24.94 -5.96
N VAL A 175 11.04 26.08 -5.53
CA VAL A 175 12.38 26.15 -4.93
C VAL A 175 12.29 25.65 -3.49
N GLN A 176 12.85 24.49 -3.22
CA GLN A 176 12.86 23.89 -1.88
C GLN A 176 13.89 24.57 -0.97
N ASN A 177 15.05 24.90 -1.52
CA ASN A 177 16.12 25.59 -0.83
C ASN A 177 16.87 26.51 -1.80
N ALA A 178 16.76 27.81 -1.59
CA ALA A 178 17.40 28.80 -2.45
C ALA A 178 18.95 28.84 -2.31
N ARG A 179 19.46 28.49 -1.12
CA ARG A 179 20.94 28.49 -0.88
C ARG A 179 21.61 27.32 -1.59
N ASP A 180 20.92 26.19 -1.68
CA ASP A 180 21.45 24.99 -2.30
C ASP A 180 20.95 24.79 -3.74
N HIS A 181 20.23 25.76 -4.30
CA HIS A 181 19.62 25.71 -5.63
C HIS A 181 18.83 24.44 -5.86
N LYS A 182 18.13 23.96 -4.79
CA LYS A 182 17.28 22.77 -4.82
C LYS A 182 15.89 23.12 -5.30
N VAL A 183 15.46 22.39 -6.33
CA VAL A 183 14.11 22.48 -6.88
C VAL A 183 13.38 21.16 -6.67
N GLU A 184 12.14 21.22 -6.21
CA GLU A 184 11.23 20.10 -6.11
C GLU A 184 10.17 20.21 -7.21
N VAL A 185 9.98 19.12 -7.94
CA VAL A 185 8.93 18.96 -8.95
C VAL A 185 7.96 17.92 -8.47
N GLN A 186 6.70 18.30 -8.30
CA GLN A 186 5.65 17.40 -7.89
C GLN A 186 5.01 16.73 -9.11
N LEU A 187 4.93 15.39 -9.08
CA LEU A 187 4.33 14.57 -10.11
C LEU A 187 2.94 14.10 -9.66
N MET A 188 2.06 13.80 -10.60
CA MET A 188 0.77 13.17 -10.30
C MET A 188 0.99 11.74 -9.83
N SER A 189 0.63 11.48 -8.57
CA SER A 189 0.61 10.13 -8.02
C SER A 189 -0.50 9.28 -8.65
N LYS A 190 -0.46 7.96 -8.46
CA LYS A 190 -1.57 7.07 -8.83
C LYS A 190 -2.86 7.42 -8.10
N GLY A 191 -2.75 7.87 -6.84
CA GLY A 191 -3.90 8.39 -6.09
C GLY A 191 -4.55 9.61 -6.74
N ASP A 192 -3.73 10.58 -7.20
CA ASP A 192 -4.25 11.77 -7.91
C ASP A 192 -4.93 11.37 -9.24
N GLN A 193 -4.31 10.43 -9.99
CA GLN A 193 -4.88 9.91 -11.24
C GLN A 193 -6.20 9.19 -10.99
N LEU A 194 -6.31 8.43 -9.91
CA LEU A 194 -7.54 7.73 -9.51
C LEU A 194 -8.65 8.72 -9.19
N VAL A 195 -8.38 9.74 -8.38
CA VAL A 195 -9.37 10.80 -8.06
C VAL A 195 -9.79 11.56 -9.31
N GLY A 196 -8.84 11.87 -10.20
CA GLY A 196 -9.12 12.49 -11.51
C GLY A 196 -10.03 11.61 -12.38
N GLY A 197 -9.76 10.31 -12.43
CA GLY A 197 -10.59 9.34 -13.14
C GLY A 197 -12.00 9.21 -12.55
N LEU A 198 -12.13 9.21 -11.24
CA LEU A 198 -13.43 9.23 -10.56
C LEU A 198 -14.23 10.51 -10.89
N LYS A 199 -13.57 11.67 -10.95
CA LYS A 199 -14.21 12.93 -11.36
C LYS A 199 -14.74 12.87 -12.78
N SER A 200 -13.97 12.33 -13.69
CA SER A 200 -14.38 12.18 -15.09
C SER A 200 -15.53 11.18 -15.27
N ALA A 201 -15.55 10.10 -14.47
CA ALA A 201 -16.53 9.03 -14.61
C ALA A 201 -17.85 9.28 -13.87
N LEU A 202 -17.83 9.98 -12.72
CA LEU A 202 -18.98 10.15 -11.81
C LEU A 202 -19.50 11.60 -11.75
N GLY A 203 -18.79 12.56 -12.36
CA GLY A 203 -19.22 13.96 -12.44
C GLY A 203 -19.51 14.57 -11.06
N SER A 204 -20.72 15.04 -10.85
CA SER A 204 -21.14 15.74 -9.63
C SER A 204 -21.13 14.89 -8.36
N LYS A 205 -21.18 13.55 -8.46
CA LYS A 205 -21.09 12.63 -7.32
C LYS A 205 -19.66 12.40 -6.85
N ALA A 206 -18.67 12.69 -7.71
CA ALA A 206 -17.28 12.38 -7.46
C ALA A 206 -16.71 13.08 -6.20
N PRO A 207 -15.66 12.52 -5.59
CA PRO A 207 -14.96 13.15 -4.48
C PRO A 207 -14.20 14.40 -4.96
N ASP A 208 -14.07 15.40 -4.09
CA ASP A 208 -13.30 16.62 -4.38
C ASP A 208 -11.81 16.34 -4.44
N GLN A 209 -11.33 15.59 -3.47
CA GLN A 209 -9.92 15.24 -3.31
C GLN A 209 -9.80 13.93 -2.52
N ALA A 210 -8.61 13.35 -2.53
CA ALA A 210 -8.28 12.28 -1.60
C ALA A 210 -8.19 12.85 -0.18
N LEU A 211 -8.84 12.19 0.78
CA LEU A 211 -8.68 12.48 2.20
C LEU A 211 -7.33 11.95 2.69
N ARG A 212 -6.95 10.77 2.19
CA ARG A 212 -5.70 10.10 2.48
C ARG A 212 -5.29 9.31 1.24
N SER A 213 -4.01 9.36 0.92
CA SER A 213 -3.44 8.55 -0.15
C SER A 213 -2.14 7.94 0.35
N GLU A 214 -2.09 6.64 0.37
CA GLU A 214 -0.92 5.86 0.79
C GLU A 214 -0.56 4.87 -0.31
N TRP A 215 0.69 4.51 -0.38
CA TRP A 215 1.16 3.51 -1.34
C TRP A 215 2.29 2.69 -0.71
N ILE A 216 2.34 1.43 -1.07
CA ILE A 216 3.39 0.51 -0.66
C ILE A 216 3.96 -0.13 -1.92
N GLY A 217 5.27 0.03 -2.10
CA GLY A 217 5.95 -0.60 -3.22
C GLY A 217 5.90 -2.13 -3.11
N PRO A 218 5.81 -2.87 -4.24
CA PRO A 218 5.73 -4.34 -4.23
C PRO A 218 6.90 -5.02 -3.52
N ARG A 219 8.09 -4.45 -3.61
CA ARG A 219 9.28 -4.95 -2.89
C ARG A 219 9.14 -4.82 -1.38
N ALA A 220 8.63 -3.69 -0.90
CA ALA A 220 8.40 -3.47 0.53
C ALA A 220 7.31 -4.41 1.06
N GLY A 221 6.21 -4.60 0.33
CA GLY A 221 5.16 -5.56 0.68
C GLY A 221 5.68 -7.00 0.75
N ALA A 222 6.48 -7.42 -0.23
CA ALA A 222 7.12 -8.74 -0.21
C ALA A 222 8.06 -8.90 0.99
N GLN A 223 8.88 -7.88 1.29
CA GLN A 223 9.80 -7.90 2.43
C GLN A 223 9.05 -7.97 3.76
N LEU A 224 7.95 -7.22 3.91
CA LEU A 224 7.10 -7.27 5.11
C LEU A 224 6.51 -8.67 5.32
N ARG A 225 5.97 -9.28 4.26
CA ARG A 225 5.43 -10.63 4.31
C ARG A 225 6.50 -11.64 4.71
N ASP A 226 7.67 -11.61 4.07
CA ASP A 226 8.77 -12.54 4.35
C ASP A 226 9.31 -12.36 5.78
N SER A 227 9.39 -11.11 6.26
CA SER A 227 9.78 -10.80 7.63
C SER A 227 8.74 -11.28 8.65
N ALA A 228 7.45 -11.12 8.34
CA ALA A 228 6.37 -11.63 9.20
C ALA A 228 6.45 -13.15 9.36
N VAL A 229 6.60 -13.89 8.25
CA VAL A 229 6.75 -15.35 8.28
C VAL A 229 7.98 -15.77 9.08
N LYS A 230 9.13 -15.13 8.84
CA LYS A 230 10.36 -15.40 9.61
C LYS A 230 10.17 -15.14 11.10
N SER A 231 9.53 -14.03 11.46
CA SER A 231 9.29 -13.68 12.87
C SER A 231 8.39 -14.69 13.57
N ILE A 232 7.36 -15.20 12.90
CA ILE A 232 6.48 -16.24 13.43
C ILE A 232 7.28 -17.52 13.66
N LEU A 233 8.11 -17.95 12.69
CA LEU A 233 8.94 -19.15 12.83
C LEU A 233 9.94 -19.03 13.99
N ILE A 234 10.59 -17.87 14.12
CA ILE A 234 11.51 -17.60 15.23
C ILE A 234 10.76 -17.63 16.57
N ALA A 235 9.59 -17.01 16.66
CA ALA A 235 8.77 -17.04 17.87
C ALA A 235 8.40 -18.48 18.27
N ILE A 236 8.00 -19.31 17.32
CA ILE A 236 7.70 -20.74 17.56
C ILE A 236 8.92 -21.46 18.14
N VAL A 237 10.11 -21.23 17.59
CA VAL A 237 11.37 -21.84 18.10
C VAL A 237 11.63 -21.39 19.54
N PHE A 238 11.49 -20.11 19.86
CA PHE A 238 11.68 -19.63 21.23
C PHE A 238 10.64 -20.18 22.20
N ILE A 239 9.38 -20.28 21.81
CA ILE A 239 8.31 -20.89 22.62
C ILE A 239 8.65 -22.37 22.89
N MET A 240 9.09 -23.08 21.86
CA MET A 240 9.48 -24.49 21.97
C MET A 240 10.67 -24.67 22.92
N ALA A 241 11.71 -23.84 22.79
CA ALA A 241 12.86 -23.84 23.66
C ALA A 241 12.46 -23.54 25.12
N TYR A 242 11.63 -22.51 25.34
CA TYR A 242 11.13 -22.15 26.66
C TYR A 242 10.38 -23.31 27.32
N ILE A 243 9.47 -23.97 26.60
CA ILE A 243 8.70 -25.11 27.12
C ILE A 243 9.61 -26.29 27.42
N ALA A 244 10.59 -26.56 26.55
CA ALA A 244 11.58 -27.63 26.76
C ALA A 244 12.42 -27.40 28.04
N PHE A 245 12.85 -26.16 28.27
CA PHE A 245 13.62 -25.82 29.50
C PHE A 245 12.78 -25.80 30.77
N ARG A 246 11.52 -25.32 30.64
CA ARG A 246 10.66 -25.07 31.83
C ARG A 246 9.93 -26.31 32.30
N PHE A 247 9.58 -27.22 31.37
CA PHE A 247 8.79 -28.42 31.67
C PHE A 247 9.57 -29.71 31.29
N ASP A 248 9.39 -30.20 30.09
CA ASP A 248 10.05 -31.36 29.52
C ASP A 248 9.99 -31.25 27.99
N LEU A 249 11.05 -31.70 27.32
CA LEU A 249 11.15 -31.73 25.86
C LEU A 249 9.96 -32.45 25.19
N ARG A 250 9.37 -33.43 25.88
CA ARG A 250 8.21 -34.22 25.40
C ARG A 250 6.96 -33.38 25.20
N PHE A 251 6.81 -32.27 25.92
CA PHE A 251 5.63 -31.38 25.81
C PHE A 251 5.75 -30.34 24.73
N SER A 252 6.96 -30.04 24.25
CA SER A 252 7.20 -29.02 23.24
C SER A 252 6.44 -29.26 21.93
N PRO A 253 6.44 -30.45 21.32
CA PRO A 253 5.68 -30.71 20.10
C PRO A 253 4.16 -30.55 20.30
N GLY A 254 3.65 -31.01 21.45
CA GLY A 254 2.21 -30.88 21.77
C GLY A 254 1.77 -29.41 21.88
N ALA A 255 2.60 -28.56 22.47
CA ALA A 255 2.31 -27.13 22.58
C ALA A 255 2.30 -26.43 21.19
N ILE A 256 3.19 -26.84 20.26
CA ILE A 256 3.19 -26.29 18.90
C ILE A 256 1.94 -26.74 18.14
N ILE A 257 1.56 -28.01 18.25
CA ILE A 257 0.32 -28.54 17.64
C ILE A 257 -0.89 -27.76 18.16
N ALA A 258 -0.97 -27.53 19.47
CA ALA A 258 -2.02 -26.75 20.08
C ALA A 258 -2.04 -25.29 19.54
N LEU A 259 -0.89 -24.63 19.47
CA LEU A 259 -0.76 -23.28 18.95
C LEU A 259 -1.23 -23.17 17.50
N VAL A 260 -0.83 -24.10 16.65
CA VAL A 260 -1.27 -24.15 15.23
C VAL A 260 -2.76 -24.42 15.13
N HIS A 261 -3.28 -25.34 15.95
CA HIS A 261 -4.70 -25.62 16.01
C HIS A 261 -5.53 -24.41 16.44
N ASP A 262 -5.08 -23.66 17.45
CA ASP A 262 -5.83 -22.51 18.00
C ASP A 262 -5.80 -21.29 17.08
N THR A 263 -4.77 -21.19 16.22
CA THR A 263 -4.60 -20.05 15.30
C THR A 263 -5.22 -20.28 13.92
N THR A 264 -5.62 -21.52 13.60
CA THR A 264 -6.21 -21.89 12.31
C THR A 264 -7.72 -21.96 12.37
#